data_55511460269ce5ec47aae60b80b32c04
#
_entry.id   55511460269ce5ec47aae60b80b32c04
#
_cell.length_a   1.000
_cell.length_b   1.000
_cell.length_c   1.000
_cell.angle_alpha   90.00
_cell.angle_beta   90.00
_cell.angle_gamma   90.00
#
_symmetry.space_group_name_H-M   'P 1'
#
loop_
_entity.id
_entity.type
_entity.pdbx_description
1 polymer ?
#
loop_
_entity_poly.entity_id
_entity_poly.type
_entity_poly.pdbx_seq_one_letter_code
_entity_poly.pdbx_strand_id
1 'polypeptide(L)'
;MDTEKIGGTMQYKEIEYHSEKEWHDIRKKFIGGSDCSIVLGSNPYDDDIVKLWRIKTGREQPEDLSTNVAIIKGKESEPHLRNLFRAKNKQYEVSELNKTLISNKYPFMSANIDGVLEHKELGKGVLEIKTATCNGWKKYEKDWGKEPPLHYYLQVQHYLAVTGWKYAVLFAEITFPWIQGDDRLRTYFIERDEEDIEEIVKKEVEFYNYIKNDIQPPYIKKLEI
;
A
#
# COMPACT_ATOMS: atom_id res chain seq x y z
N MET A 1 13.47 11.17 -29.71
CA MET A 1 14.86 11.20 -29.19
C MET A 1 14.93 10.11 -28.13
N ASP A 2 15.88 9.28 -28.27
CA ASP A 2 15.97 7.89 -27.84
C ASP A 2 15.77 7.66 -26.36
N THR A 3 14.75 6.86 -26.04
CA THR A 3 14.63 6.18 -24.76
C THR A 3 15.69 5.08 -24.72
N GLU A 4 16.71 5.26 -23.91
CA GLU A 4 17.68 4.20 -23.61
C GLU A 4 16.97 2.95 -23.12
N LYS A 5 16.83 1.98 -24.01
CA LYS A 5 16.60 0.58 -23.70
C LYS A 5 17.89 -0.02 -23.14
N ILE A 6 18.12 0.15 -21.86
CA ILE A 6 19.02 -0.74 -21.15
C ILE A 6 18.20 -2.00 -20.85
N GLY A 7 18.64 -3.15 -21.35
CA GLY A 7 17.91 -4.43 -21.35
C GLY A 7 17.58 -4.95 -19.95
N GLY A 8 16.43 -4.54 -19.43
CA GLY A 8 15.81 -5.11 -18.24
C GLY A 8 14.37 -5.42 -18.57
N THR A 9 13.98 -6.67 -18.49
CA THR A 9 12.59 -7.12 -18.51
C THR A 9 11.83 -6.32 -17.46
N MET A 10 10.72 -5.66 -17.84
CA MET A 10 9.88 -4.93 -16.86
C MET A 10 9.52 -5.88 -15.72
N GLN A 11 9.70 -5.45 -14.48
CA GLN A 11 9.45 -6.27 -13.27
C GLN A 11 7.97 -6.54 -13.04
N TYR A 12 7.10 -5.81 -13.73
CA TYR A 12 5.65 -5.89 -13.62
C TYR A 12 4.98 -5.70 -14.99
N LYS A 13 3.73 -6.12 -15.08
CA LYS A 13 2.78 -5.78 -16.13
C LYS A 13 1.71 -4.85 -15.59
N GLU A 14 1.10 -4.07 -16.46
CA GLU A 14 0.04 -3.13 -16.12
C GLU A 14 -1.32 -3.66 -16.56
N ILE A 15 -2.34 -3.50 -15.72
CA ILE A 15 -3.74 -3.76 -16.05
C ILE A 15 -4.50 -2.45 -15.91
N GLU A 16 -5.07 -1.98 -16.99
CA GLU A 16 -5.93 -0.80 -17.01
C GLU A 16 -7.32 -1.14 -16.46
N TYR A 17 -7.96 -0.17 -15.83
CA TYR A 17 -9.35 -0.22 -15.42
C TYR A 17 -10.03 1.11 -15.71
N HIS A 18 -11.32 1.08 -16.04
CA HIS A 18 -12.09 2.24 -16.46
C HIS A 18 -13.25 2.55 -15.50
N SER A 19 -13.39 1.75 -14.43
CA SER A 19 -14.40 1.96 -13.40
C SER A 19 -13.94 1.43 -12.04
N GLU A 20 -14.52 1.95 -10.97
CA GLU A 20 -14.28 1.46 -9.60
C GLU A 20 -14.66 -0.02 -9.47
N LYS A 21 -15.71 -0.46 -10.16
CA LYS A 21 -16.12 -1.88 -10.19
C LYS A 21 -15.04 -2.76 -10.80
N GLU A 22 -14.49 -2.39 -11.96
CA GLU A 22 -13.39 -3.13 -12.59
C GLU A 22 -12.16 -3.20 -11.70
N TRP A 23 -11.80 -2.10 -11.05
CA TRP A 23 -10.71 -2.05 -10.09
C TRP A 23 -10.94 -3.01 -8.91
N HIS A 24 -12.15 -3.05 -8.33
CA HIS A 24 -12.49 -4.01 -7.28
C HIS A 24 -12.41 -5.47 -7.78
N ASP A 25 -12.88 -5.75 -9.01
CA ASP A 25 -12.85 -7.08 -9.59
C ASP A 25 -11.41 -7.55 -9.87
N ILE A 26 -10.51 -6.62 -10.23
CA ILE A 26 -9.07 -6.91 -10.34
C ILE A 26 -8.49 -7.21 -8.95
N ARG A 27 -8.72 -6.35 -7.96
CA ARG A 27 -8.19 -6.52 -6.60
C ARG A 27 -8.55 -7.85 -5.95
N LYS A 28 -9.74 -8.38 -6.21
CA LYS A 28 -10.15 -9.70 -5.68
C LYS A 28 -9.27 -10.85 -6.14
N LYS A 29 -8.65 -10.73 -7.32
CA LYS A 29 -7.85 -11.79 -7.94
C LYS A 29 -6.41 -11.85 -7.45
N PHE A 30 -5.93 -10.82 -6.79
CA PHE A 30 -4.53 -10.66 -6.40
C PHE A 30 -4.42 -10.33 -4.91
N ILE A 31 -3.25 -10.56 -4.33
CA ILE A 31 -2.87 -10.05 -3.02
C ILE A 31 -2.34 -8.63 -3.25
N GLY A 32 -2.98 -7.64 -2.67
CA GLY A 32 -2.59 -6.23 -2.76
C GLY A 32 -1.84 -5.76 -1.53
N GLY A 33 -1.23 -4.57 -1.59
CA GLY A 33 -0.44 -4.04 -0.47
C GLY A 33 -1.22 -3.90 0.84
N SER A 34 -2.51 -3.56 0.80
CA SER A 34 -3.35 -3.51 2.00
C SER A 34 -3.62 -4.89 2.62
N ASP A 35 -3.53 -5.98 1.82
CA ASP A 35 -3.70 -7.34 2.31
C ASP A 35 -2.45 -7.83 3.04
N CYS A 36 -1.28 -7.25 2.75
CA CYS A 36 0.02 -7.66 3.27
C CYS A 36 0.04 -7.72 4.81
N SER A 37 -0.42 -6.67 5.48
CA SER A 37 -0.45 -6.64 6.95
C SER A 37 -1.40 -7.67 7.55
N ILE A 38 -2.47 -8.05 6.85
CA ILE A 38 -3.41 -9.10 7.27
C ILE A 38 -2.71 -10.46 7.18
N VAL A 39 -2.03 -10.72 6.06
CA VAL A 39 -1.30 -11.98 5.82
C VAL A 39 -0.17 -12.16 6.85
N LEU A 40 0.49 -11.07 7.25
CA LEU A 40 1.55 -11.10 8.27
C LEU A 40 1.03 -11.04 9.71
N GLY A 41 -0.29 -10.95 9.94
CA GLY A 41 -0.87 -10.85 11.28
C GLY A 41 -0.61 -9.52 12.00
N SER A 42 -0.20 -8.49 11.27
CA SER A 42 0.16 -7.15 11.79
C SER A 42 -0.92 -6.11 11.53
N ASN A 43 -2.11 -6.53 11.06
CA ASN A 43 -3.21 -5.62 10.76
C ASN A 43 -3.77 -5.01 12.06
N PRO A 44 -3.88 -3.68 12.19
CA PRO A 44 -4.46 -3.03 13.37
C PRO A 44 -6.00 -3.09 13.41
N TYR A 45 -6.64 -3.49 12.30
CA TYR A 45 -8.10 -3.58 12.18
C TYR A 45 -8.59 -5.00 12.46
N ASP A 46 -9.92 -5.21 12.47
CA ASP A 46 -10.54 -6.50 12.80
C ASP A 46 -10.51 -7.54 11.66
N ASP A 47 -9.86 -7.23 10.55
CA ASP A 47 -9.67 -8.17 9.47
C ASP A 47 -8.60 -9.20 9.82
N ASP A 48 -8.89 -10.47 9.57
CA ASP A 48 -7.97 -11.59 9.77
C ASP A 48 -7.73 -12.38 8.48
N ILE A 49 -6.74 -13.25 8.51
CA ILE A 49 -6.32 -14.04 7.35
C ILE A 49 -7.43 -14.96 6.82
N VAL A 50 -8.32 -15.47 7.69
CA VAL A 50 -9.43 -16.36 7.31
C VAL A 50 -10.52 -15.54 6.60
N LYS A 51 -10.85 -14.36 7.10
CA LYS A 51 -11.78 -13.42 6.43
C LYS A 51 -11.22 -13.02 5.06
N LEU A 52 -9.94 -12.66 4.99
CA LEU A 52 -9.28 -12.33 3.73
C LEU A 52 -9.35 -13.52 2.73
N TRP A 53 -9.07 -14.75 3.19
CA TRP A 53 -9.17 -15.95 2.37
C TRP A 53 -10.59 -16.16 1.84
N ARG A 54 -11.64 -15.99 2.67
CA ARG A 54 -13.04 -16.08 2.24
C ARG A 54 -13.37 -15.08 1.14
N ILE A 55 -12.87 -13.84 1.28
CA ILE A 55 -13.04 -12.78 0.27
C ILE A 55 -12.34 -13.18 -1.03
N LYS A 56 -11.06 -13.59 -0.96
CA LYS A 56 -10.27 -13.96 -2.15
C LYS A 56 -10.77 -15.21 -2.86
N THR A 57 -11.44 -16.12 -2.14
CA THR A 57 -12.07 -17.33 -2.73
C THR A 57 -13.55 -17.12 -3.10
N GLY A 58 -14.09 -15.90 -2.93
CA GLY A 58 -15.47 -15.56 -3.28
C GLY A 58 -16.55 -16.09 -2.33
N ARG A 59 -16.15 -16.59 -1.16
CA ARG A 59 -17.06 -17.09 -0.11
C ARG A 59 -17.71 -15.99 0.70
N GLU A 60 -17.06 -14.84 0.73
CA GLU A 60 -17.52 -13.64 1.42
C GLU A 60 -17.33 -12.42 0.51
N GLN A 61 -18.26 -11.48 0.54
CA GLN A 61 -18.07 -10.20 -0.15
C GLN A 61 -17.28 -9.27 0.76
N PRO A 62 -16.39 -8.43 0.20
CA PRO A 62 -15.80 -7.34 0.96
C PRO A 62 -16.88 -6.46 1.59
N GLU A 63 -16.60 -5.93 2.76
CA GLU A 63 -17.47 -4.96 3.41
C GLU A 63 -17.72 -3.75 2.50
N ASP A 64 -18.98 -3.30 2.44
CA ASP A 64 -19.30 -2.05 1.74
C ASP A 64 -18.89 -0.85 2.61
N LEU A 65 -17.80 -0.23 2.23
CA LEU A 65 -17.23 0.92 2.91
C LEU A 65 -17.60 2.26 2.24
N SER A 66 -18.56 2.24 1.30
CA SER A 66 -18.96 3.43 0.54
C SER A 66 -19.52 4.57 1.40
N THR A 67 -20.05 4.26 2.59
CA THR A 67 -20.54 5.23 3.58
C THR A 67 -19.55 5.54 4.71
N ASN A 68 -18.38 4.90 4.71
CA ASN A 68 -17.38 5.14 5.75
C ASN A 68 -16.72 6.50 5.56
N VAL A 69 -16.98 7.42 6.49
CA VAL A 69 -16.51 8.81 6.44
C VAL A 69 -15.01 8.93 6.34
N ALA A 70 -14.24 8.05 7.02
CA ALA A 70 -12.78 8.08 6.97
C ALA A 70 -12.25 7.70 5.57
N ILE A 71 -12.88 6.71 4.92
CA ILE A 71 -12.53 6.27 3.57
C ILE A 71 -12.91 7.32 2.52
N ILE A 72 -14.11 7.90 2.64
CA ILE A 72 -14.56 9.00 1.77
C ILE A 72 -13.57 10.16 1.88
N LYS A 73 -13.28 10.60 3.11
CA LYS A 73 -12.28 11.66 3.35
C LYS A 73 -10.93 11.34 2.74
N GLY A 74 -10.45 10.09 2.88
CA GLY A 74 -9.19 9.62 2.31
C GLY A 74 -9.16 9.79 0.79
N LYS A 75 -10.18 9.26 0.11
CA LYS A 75 -10.32 9.34 -1.35
C LYS A 75 -10.39 10.79 -1.85
N GLU A 76 -11.17 11.65 -1.19
CA GLU A 76 -11.30 13.06 -1.54
C GLU A 76 -10.02 13.86 -1.28
N SER A 77 -9.29 13.53 -0.22
CA SER A 77 -8.06 14.23 0.16
C SER A 77 -6.85 13.84 -0.70
N GLU A 78 -6.81 12.63 -1.25
CA GLU A 78 -5.66 12.08 -1.96
C GLU A 78 -5.15 12.98 -3.10
N PRO A 79 -5.98 13.47 -4.06
CA PRO A 79 -5.51 14.36 -5.13
C PRO A 79 -4.93 15.67 -4.58
N HIS A 80 -5.51 16.22 -3.51
CA HIS A 80 -5.05 17.45 -2.88
C HIS A 80 -3.71 17.23 -2.18
N LEU A 81 -3.55 16.13 -1.46
CA LEU A 81 -2.30 15.77 -0.80
C LEU A 81 -1.19 15.45 -1.81
N ARG A 82 -1.52 14.80 -2.94
CA ARG A 82 -0.57 14.58 -4.04
C ARG A 82 -0.06 15.91 -4.61
N ASN A 83 -0.95 16.88 -4.82
CA ASN A 83 -0.58 18.22 -5.28
C ASN A 83 0.24 18.98 -4.23
N LEU A 84 -0.11 18.89 -2.97
CA LEU A 84 0.65 19.47 -1.87
C LEU A 84 2.06 18.87 -1.77
N PHE A 85 2.17 17.54 -1.86
CA PHE A 85 3.45 16.83 -1.91
C PHE A 85 4.31 17.34 -3.07
N ARG A 86 3.76 17.40 -4.29
CA ARG A 86 4.44 17.93 -5.49
C ARG A 86 4.92 19.38 -5.29
N ALA A 87 4.11 20.19 -4.61
CA ALA A 87 4.47 21.59 -4.35
C ALA A 87 5.64 21.72 -3.38
N LYS A 88 5.71 20.86 -2.36
CA LYS A 88 6.73 20.90 -1.29
C LYS A 88 8.02 20.15 -1.66
N ASN A 89 7.99 19.21 -2.60
CA ASN A 89 9.09 18.28 -2.90
C ASN A 89 9.50 18.37 -4.37
N LYS A 90 10.09 19.50 -4.74
CA LYS A 90 10.46 19.84 -6.12
C LYS A 90 11.53 18.94 -6.75
N GLN A 91 12.23 18.16 -5.96
CA GLN A 91 13.19 17.16 -6.40
C GLN A 91 12.55 15.95 -7.10
N TYR A 92 11.23 15.76 -6.92
CA TYR A 92 10.48 14.69 -7.55
C TYR A 92 9.56 15.22 -8.66
N GLU A 93 9.55 14.54 -9.80
CA GLU A 93 8.42 14.59 -10.71
C GLU A 93 7.37 13.61 -10.22
N VAL A 94 6.13 14.08 -10.05
CA VAL A 94 5.04 13.29 -9.48
C VAL A 94 3.97 13.07 -10.54
N SER A 95 3.67 11.82 -10.85
CA SER A 95 2.59 11.46 -11.76
C SER A 95 1.60 10.50 -11.12
N GLU A 96 0.37 10.51 -11.60
CA GLU A 96 -0.68 9.58 -11.21
C GLU A 96 -0.62 8.31 -12.07
N LEU A 97 -0.95 7.17 -11.49
CA LEU A 97 -1.01 5.91 -12.19
C LEU A 97 -2.37 5.24 -11.97
N ASN A 98 -3.26 5.34 -12.97
CA ASN A 98 -4.60 4.74 -12.94
C ASN A 98 -4.57 3.31 -13.50
N LYS A 99 -3.68 2.46 -12.96
CA LYS A 99 -3.47 1.08 -13.38
C LYS A 99 -3.10 0.22 -12.19
N THR A 100 -3.45 -1.04 -12.25
CA THR A 100 -2.94 -2.05 -11.33
C THR A 100 -1.66 -2.65 -11.88
N LEU A 101 -0.59 -2.65 -11.09
CA LEU A 101 0.68 -3.29 -11.41
C LEU A 101 0.66 -4.72 -10.88
N ILE A 102 1.05 -5.69 -11.71
CA ILE A 102 1.13 -7.10 -11.32
C ILE A 102 2.58 -7.56 -11.45
N SER A 103 3.14 -8.13 -10.39
CA SER A 103 4.51 -8.63 -10.40
C SER A 103 4.70 -9.72 -11.46
N ASN A 104 5.75 -9.61 -12.27
CA ASN A 104 6.15 -10.68 -13.19
C ASN A 104 6.80 -11.86 -12.45
N LYS A 105 7.48 -11.58 -11.34
CA LYS A 105 8.14 -12.60 -10.51
C LYS A 105 7.13 -13.35 -9.63
N TYR A 106 6.15 -12.64 -9.11
CA TYR A 106 5.11 -13.16 -8.21
C TYR A 106 3.72 -12.81 -8.76
N PRO A 107 3.18 -13.55 -9.74
CA PRO A 107 1.98 -13.16 -10.50
C PRO A 107 0.69 -13.05 -9.68
N PHE A 108 0.71 -13.41 -8.42
CA PHE A 108 -0.39 -13.26 -7.47
C PHE A 108 -0.33 -11.94 -6.67
N MET A 109 0.78 -11.19 -6.76
CA MET A 109 0.99 -9.91 -6.07
C MET A 109 0.64 -8.74 -6.97
N SER A 110 -0.08 -7.75 -6.42
CA SER A 110 -0.45 -6.53 -7.14
C SER A 110 -0.19 -5.27 -6.33
N ALA A 111 0.09 -4.16 -7.04
CA ALA A 111 0.21 -2.84 -6.46
C ALA A 111 -0.74 -1.84 -7.12
N ASN A 112 -1.47 -1.10 -6.29
CA ASN A 112 -2.22 0.09 -6.67
C ASN A 112 -1.61 1.23 -5.87
N ILE A 113 -0.81 2.05 -6.52
CA ILE A 113 -0.03 3.12 -5.87
C ILE A 113 -0.70 4.46 -6.10
N ASP A 114 -0.59 5.36 -5.14
CA ASP A 114 -1.22 6.68 -5.20
C ASP A 114 -0.45 7.65 -6.11
N GLY A 115 0.82 7.34 -6.42
CA GLY A 115 1.60 8.09 -7.38
C GLY A 115 2.94 7.45 -7.69
N VAL A 116 3.48 7.83 -8.86
CA VAL A 116 4.85 7.52 -9.26
C VAL A 116 5.72 8.74 -9.00
N LEU A 117 6.84 8.52 -8.34
CA LEU A 117 7.89 9.51 -8.16
C LEU A 117 8.99 9.24 -9.17
N GLU A 118 9.51 10.29 -9.81
CA GLU A 118 10.75 10.23 -10.57
C GLU A 118 11.76 11.19 -9.97
N HIS A 119 12.90 10.66 -9.55
CA HIS A 119 14.03 11.41 -9.02
C HIS A 119 15.25 11.23 -9.92
N LYS A 120 15.99 12.31 -10.17
CA LYS A 120 17.12 12.30 -11.12
C LYS A 120 18.17 11.23 -10.82
N GLU A 121 18.46 10.99 -9.54
CA GLU A 121 19.51 10.05 -9.10
C GLU A 121 18.96 8.68 -8.70
N LEU A 122 17.76 8.66 -8.07
CA LEU A 122 17.17 7.44 -7.52
C LEU A 122 16.29 6.68 -8.53
N GLY A 123 15.90 7.34 -9.64
CA GLY A 123 14.96 6.81 -10.61
C GLY A 123 13.53 6.80 -10.09
N LYS A 124 12.75 5.77 -10.46
CA LYS A 124 11.35 5.63 -10.06
C LYS A 124 11.19 5.18 -8.61
N GLY A 125 10.19 5.74 -7.95
CA GLY A 125 9.76 5.38 -6.61
C GLY A 125 8.24 5.44 -6.46
N VAL A 126 7.73 4.90 -5.34
CA VAL A 126 6.31 4.90 -4.99
C VAL A 126 5.99 6.14 -4.16
N LEU A 127 4.88 6.81 -4.46
CA LEU A 127 4.22 7.71 -3.52
C LEU A 127 3.01 7.00 -2.96
N GLU A 128 2.95 6.89 -1.64
CA GLU A 128 1.80 6.41 -0.89
C GLU A 128 1.26 7.53 -0.03
N ILE A 129 -0.05 7.78 -0.08
CA ILE A 129 -0.72 8.89 0.61
C ILE A 129 -1.67 8.33 1.66
N LYS A 130 -1.61 8.88 2.87
CA LYS A 130 -2.48 8.46 3.97
C LYS A 130 -3.15 9.64 4.64
N THR A 131 -4.38 9.42 5.10
CA THR A 131 -5.05 10.30 6.05
C THR A 131 -5.34 9.52 7.32
N ALA A 132 -5.11 10.13 8.47
CA ALA A 132 -5.38 9.52 9.77
C ALA A 132 -5.96 10.53 10.74
N THR A 133 -6.69 10.01 11.74
CA THR A 133 -7.15 10.81 12.88
C THR A 133 -6.62 10.20 14.16
N CYS A 134 -5.94 11.00 14.98
CA CYS A 134 -5.45 10.61 16.29
C CYS A 134 -6.28 11.24 17.41
N ASN A 135 -6.39 10.55 18.55
CA ASN A 135 -7.13 11.05 19.71
C ASN A 135 -6.26 11.88 20.67
N GLY A 136 -5.10 12.35 20.19
CA GLY A 136 -4.19 13.21 20.97
C GLY A 136 -2.71 12.95 20.72
N TRP A 137 -1.89 13.79 21.36
CA TRP A 137 -0.44 13.85 21.12
C TRP A 137 0.29 12.53 21.40
N LYS A 138 -0.02 11.83 22.49
CA LYS A 138 0.65 10.57 22.84
C LYS A 138 0.45 9.48 21.78
N LYS A 139 -0.79 9.39 21.23
CA LYS A 139 -1.08 8.43 20.16
C LYS A 139 -0.39 8.83 18.86
N TYR A 140 -0.40 10.12 18.56
CA TYR A 140 0.30 10.66 17.40
C TYR A 140 1.80 10.35 17.43
N GLU A 141 2.48 10.64 18.54
CA GLU A 141 3.91 10.35 18.69
C GLU A 141 4.22 8.84 18.65
N LYS A 142 3.33 8.03 19.23
CA LYS A 142 3.50 6.57 19.22
C LYS A 142 3.35 5.99 17.81
N ASP A 143 2.31 6.40 17.08
CA ASP A 143 1.93 5.78 15.82
C ASP A 143 2.60 6.45 14.60
N TRP A 144 2.90 7.75 14.69
CA TRP A 144 3.38 8.59 13.58
C TRP A 144 4.61 9.44 13.95
N GLY A 145 5.35 9.03 14.99
CA GLY A 145 6.53 9.77 15.44
C GLY A 145 7.70 9.61 14.49
N LYS A 146 8.65 8.78 14.86
CA LYS A 146 9.90 8.57 14.11
C LYS A 146 9.73 7.65 12.91
N GLU A 147 8.95 6.59 13.09
CA GLU A 147 8.71 5.57 12.06
C GLU A 147 7.23 5.58 11.63
N PRO A 148 6.89 5.18 10.41
CA PRO A 148 5.51 5.02 10.01
C PRO A 148 4.86 3.82 10.72
N PRO A 149 3.50 3.79 10.83
CA PRO A 149 2.81 2.61 11.31
C PRO A 149 3.20 1.36 10.52
N LEU A 150 3.48 0.25 11.23
CA LEU A 150 4.01 -0.99 10.64
C LEU A 150 3.19 -1.49 9.45
N HIS A 151 1.86 -1.45 9.53
CA HIS A 151 0.99 -1.93 8.45
C HIS A 151 1.12 -1.10 7.15
N TYR A 152 1.46 0.19 7.23
CA TYR A 152 1.75 1.01 6.06
C TYR A 152 3.17 0.78 5.54
N TYR A 153 4.13 0.55 6.43
CA TYR A 153 5.48 0.15 6.03
C TYR A 153 5.44 -1.16 5.23
N LEU A 154 4.73 -2.17 5.72
CA LEU A 154 4.56 -3.46 5.04
C LEU A 154 3.86 -3.31 3.68
N GLN A 155 2.82 -2.48 3.60
CA GLN A 155 2.15 -2.14 2.35
C GLN A 155 3.13 -1.57 1.32
N VAL A 156 3.98 -0.67 1.75
CA VAL A 156 4.99 -0.02 0.90
C VAL A 156 6.06 -1.00 0.46
N GLN A 157 6.59 -1.85 1.35
CA GLN A 157 7.56 -2.90 0.98
C GLN A 157 6.96 -3.92 0.01
N HIS A 158 5.69 -4.28 0.17
CA HIS A 158 4.96 -5.08 -0.82
C HIS A 158 4.94 -4.38 -2.21
N TYR A 159 4.68 -3.08 -2.28
CA TYR A 159 4.72 -2.34 -3.54
C TYR A 159 6.11 -2.33 -4.16
N LEU A 160 7.14 -2.19 -3.35
CA LEU A 160 8.52 -2.27 -3.81
C LEU A 160 8.88 -3.68 -4.31
N ALA A 161 8.32 -4.73 -3.69
CA ALA A 161 8.45 -6.10 -4.19
C ALA A 161 7.81 -6.30 -5.57
N VAL A 162 6.63 -5.70 -5.81
CA VAL A 162 5.92 -5.77 -7.09
C VAL A 162 6.63 -4.98 -8.19
N THR A 163 7.07 -3.75 -7.88
CA THR A 163 7.61 -2.82 -8.86
C THR A 163 9.10 -3.04 -9.15
N GLY A 164 9.84 -3.57 -8.18
CA GLY A 164 11.30 -3.63 -8.22
C GLY A 164 11.97 -2.26 -8.03
N TRP A 165 11.22 -1.23 -7.66
CA TRP A 165 11.75 0.10 -7.41
C TRP A 165 12.50 0.16 -6.08
N LYS A 166 13.40 1.14 -5.96
CA LYS A 166 14.37 1.18 -4.85
C LYS A 166 13.85 1.89 -3.61
N TYR A 167 12.81 2.72 -3.74
CA TYR A 167 12.32 3.54 -2.64
C TYR A 167 10.84 3.87 -2.78
N ALA A 168 10.27 4.28 -1.69
CA ALA A 168 8.97 4.91 -1.63
C ALA A 168 8.99 6.12 -0.69
N VAL A 169 8.02 6.99 -0.86
CA VAL A 169 7.71 8.04 0.11
C VAL A 169 6.29 7.85 0.58
N LEU A 170 6.13 7.65 1.88
CA LEU A 170 4.82 7.68 2.52
C LEU A 170 4.57 9.09 3.03
N PHE A 171 3.53 9.72 2.49
CA PHE A 171 3.10 11.07 2.83
C PHE A 171 1.75 11.04 3.51
N ALA A 172 1.67 11.49 4.75
CA ALA A 172 0.48 11.37 5.56
C ALA A 172 0.01 12.72 6.12
N GLU A 173 -1.32 12.94 6.09
CA GLU A 173 -1.99 13.99 6.84
C GLU A 173 -2.66 13.39 8.08
N ILE A 174 -2.20 13.80 9.27
CA ILE A 174 -2.73 13.34 10.55
C ILE A 174 -3.47 14.49 11.23
N THR A 175 -4.73 14.27 11.55
CA THR A 175 -5.58 15.27 12.21
C THR A 175 -5.91 14.85 13.65
N PHE A 176 -5.81 15.78 14.58
CA PHE A 176 -6.34 15.70 15.95
C PHE A 176 -6.56 17.11 16.48
N PRO A 177 -7.34 17.29 17.57
CA PRO A 177 -7.50 18.59 18.20
C PRO A 177 -6.11 19.19 18.51
N TRP A 178 -5.90 20.45 18.26
CA TRP A 178 -4.66 21.22 18.52
C TRP A 178 -3.51 21.03 17.53
N ILE A 179 -3.54 20.10 16.57
CA ILE A 179 -2.54 20.08 15.50
C ILE A 179 -2.95 21.01 14.35
N GLN A 180 -2.04 21.83 13.89
CA GLN A 180 -2.30 22.80 12.82
C GLN A 180 -1.13 22.90 11.84
N GLY A 181 -1.38 23.48 10.68
CA GLY A 181 -0.34 23.75 9.70
C GLY A 181 0.39 22.49 9.25
N ASP A 182 1.69 22.64 9.06
CA ASP A 182 2.55 21.56 8.57
C ASP A 182 2.84 20.47 9.63
N ASP A 183 2.58 20.74 10.91
CA ASP A 183 2.76 19.75 11.98
C ASP A 183 1.86 18.52 11.82
N ARG A 184 0.74 18.67 11.09
CA ARG A 184 -0.14 17.55 10.72
C ARG A 184 0.40 16.67 9.59
N LEU A 185 1.46 17.08 8.90
CA LEU A 185 2.04 16.35 7.80
C LEU A 185 3.22 15.50 8.28
N ARG A 186 3.27 14.27 7.81
CA ARG A 186 4.42 13.38 8.00
C ARG A 186 4.90 12.88 6.64
N THR A 187 6.21 12.80 6.51
CA THR A 187 6.85 12.29 5.31
C THR A 187 7.92 11.30 5.74
N TYR A 188 7.79 10.07 5.29
CA TYR A 188 8.76 9.01 5.54
C TYR A 188 9.36 8.58 4.22
N PHE A 189 10.68 8.67 4.12
CA PHE A 189 11.43 8.05 3.04
C PHE A 189 11.72 6.60 3.44
N ILE A 190 11.31 5.66 2.61
CA ILE A 190 11.38 4.23 2.89
C ILE A 190 12.21 3.60 1.79
N GLU A 191 13.37 3.09 2.14
CA GLU A 191 14.18 2.32 1.22
C GLU A 191 13.62 0.90 1.08
N ARG A 192 13.88 0.31 -0.08
CA ARG A 192 13.60 -1.09 -0.33
C ARG A 192 14.45 -1.95 0.59
N ASP A 193 13.81 -2.79 1.38
CA ASP A 193 14.45 -3.75 2.28
C ASP A 193 14.25 -5.17 1.75
N GLU A 194 15.34 -5.82 1.36
CA GLU A 194 15.27 -7.15 0.76
C GLU A 194 14.93 -8.24 1.79
N GLU A 195 15.37 -8.09 3.05
CA GLU A 195 15.09 -9.07 4.11
C GLU A 195 13.59 -9.06 4.46
N ASP A 196 13.03 -7.87 4.64
CA ASP A 196 11.60 -7.70 4.89
C ASP A 196 10.76 -8.15 3.69
N ILE A 197 11.19 -7.84 2.47
CA ILE A 197 10.53 -8.28 1.24
C ILE A 197 10.55 -9.82 1.12
N GLU A 198 11.65 -10.47 1.44
CA GLU A 198 11.73 -11.94 1.42
C GLU A 198 10.73 -12.58 2.40
N GLU A 199 10.58 -12.03 3.61
CA GLU A 199 9.62 -12.54 4.58
C GLU A 199 8.17 -12.24 4.16
N ILE A 200 7.88 -11.05 3.62
CA ILE A 200 6.58 -10.70 3.03
C ILE A 200 6.21 -11.70 1.94
N VAL A 201 7.09 -11.89 0.97
CA VAL A 201 6.85 -12.79 -0.17
C VAL A 201 6.64 -14.23 0.30
N LYS A 202 7.43 -14.71 1.23
CA LYS A 202 7.28 -16.06 1.80
C LYS A 202 5.88 -16.25 2.43
N LYS A 203 5.41 -15.29 3.22
CA LYS A 203 4.09 -15.33 3.84
C LYS A 203 2.96 -15.23 2.81
N GLU A 204 3.11 -14.38 1.82
CA GLU A 204 2.12 -14.24 0.76
C GLU A 204 2.07 -15.47 -0.17
N VAL A 205 3.21 -16.14 -0.43
CA VAL A 205 3.24 -17.45 -1.12
C VAL A 205 2.49 -18.51 -0.30
N GLU A 206 2.70 -18.59 1.02
CA GLU A 206 1.95 -19.49 1.90
C GLU A 206 0.44 -19.21 1.79
N PHE A 207 0.04 -17.95 1.88
CA PHE A 207 -1.35 -17.52 1.79
C PHE A 207 -1.95 -17.81 0.40
N TYR A 208 -1.22 -17.54 -0.67
CA TYR A 208 -1.64 -17.84 -2.02
C TYR A 208 -1.85 -19.35 -2.24
N ASN A 209 -1.03 -20.21 -1.63
CA ASN A 209 -1.22 -21.65 -1.66
C ASN A 209 -2.53 -22.09 -0.98
N TYR A 210 -2.95 -21.43 0.11
CA TYR A 210 -4.26 -21.67 0.72
C TYR A 210 -5.40 -21.30 -0.27
N ILE A 211 -5.28 -20.17 -0.96
CA ILE A 211 -6.27 -19.78 -1.99
C ILE A 211 -6.29 -20.79 -3.13
N LYS A 212 -5.13 -21.13 -3.70
CA LYS A 212 -5.00 -21.99 -4.88
C LYS A 212 -5.50 -23.41 -4.63
N ASN A 213 -5.23 -23.96 -3.44
CA ASN A 213 -5.61 -25.32 -3.08
C ASN A 213 -6.99 -25.38 -2.40
N ASP A 214 -7.65 -24.26 -2.25
CA ASP A 214 -8.96 -24.13 -1.60
C ASP A 214 -8.98 -24.66 -0.16
N ILE A 215 -7.89 -24.40 0.56
CA ILE A 215 -7.71 -24.81 1.96
C ILE A 215 -7.80 -23.56 2.85
N GLN A 216 -8.65 -23.60 3.87
CA GLN A 216 -8.70 -22.49 4.83
C GLN A 216 -7.39 -22.37 5.60
N PRO A 217 -6.78 -21.16 5.66
CA PRO A 217 -5.59 -20.94 6.47
C PRO A 217 -5.88 -21.10 7.97
N PRO A 218 -4.87 -21.43 8.78
CA PRO A 218 -5.02 -21.46 10.22
C PRO A 218 -5.31 -20.05 10.75
N TYR A 219 -6.10 -19.97 11.80
CA TYR A 219 -6.39 -18.69 12.47
C TYR A 219 -5.14 -18.18 13.17
N ILE A 220 -4.69 -16.99 12.77
CA ILE A 220 -3.57 -16.32 13.46
C ILE A 220 -4.17 -15.56 14.65
N LYS A 221 -4.00 -16.09 15.86
CA LYS A 221 -4.42 -15.39 17.08
C LYS A 221 -3.49 -14.19 17.30
N LYS A 222 -4.05 -12.97 17.29
CA LYS A 222 -3.31 -11.80 17.79
C LYS A 222 -2.99 -12.06 19.27
N LEU A 223 -1.70 -12.16 19.58
CA LEU A 223 -1.28 -12.17 20.98
C LEU A 223 -1.34 -10.71 21.45
N GLU A 224 -2.23 -10.44 22.41
CA GLU A 224 -2.16 -9.21 23.19
C GLU A 224 -0.91 -9.33 24.07
N ILE A 225 0.16 -8.60 23.69
CA ILE A 225 1.38 -8.44 24.48
C ILE A 225 1.34 -7.06 25.13
#